data_a4297c29e9d2c78a1fd36d2da77a5a42
#
_entry.id   a4297c29e9d2c78a1fd36d2da77a5a42
#
_cell.length_a   1.000
_cell.length_b   1.000
_cell.length_c   1.000
_cell.angle_alpha   90.00
_cell.angle_beta   90.00
_cell.angle_gamma   90.00
#
_symmetry.space_group_name_H-M   'P 1'
#
loop_
_entity.id
_entity.type
_entity.pdbx_description
1 polymer ?
#
loop_
_entity_poly.entity_id
_entity_poly.type
_entity_poly.pdbx_seq_one_letter_code
_entity_poly.pdbx_strand_id
1 'polypeptide(L)'
;MLKRFSRVLAASARLAGSLAGMAHADQPVINFGIISTESSQNLKSIWEPFLKDMSQQTGYQVKAFFAPDYAGIIQGMRFDKVDIAWYGNKAAMEAVDRAHGEIFAQTVAASGAPGYWSLLIANKDSKIDSLEDMLANAKSLTFGNGDPNSTSGYLVPGYYVFAKNNVDPVKAFKRTLNSSHEVNALAVANKQVDVATFNTEGMERLELTQPEKPRQLKVIWKSPLIPGDPLVWRNNLSDEQKNKLRDFFFKYGANAEQKKVLADLQWSKFQPSDDDQLLPIRQLELFKQRTDVANNANLGAEEKAAKLKALDEELAKLEKRMAEREQKTAANAG
;
A
#
# COMPACT_ATOMS: atom_id res chain seq x y z
N MET A 1 -27.10 84.67 50.37
CA MET A 1 -26.13 84.21 49.35
C MET A 1 -26.16 82.69 49.27
N LEU A 2 -27.05 82.10 48.45
CA LEU A 2 -27.18 80.67 48.30
C LEU A 2 -26.99 80.28 46.84
N LYS A 3 -25.98 79.48 46.60
CA LYS A 3 -25.70 78.90 45.30
C LYS A 3 -26.45 77.59 45.17
N ARG A 4 -27.34 77.51 44.17
CA ARG A 4 -28.01 76.26 43.76
C ARG A 4 -27.11 75.39 42.89
N PHE A 5 -26.90 74.14 43.29
CA PHE A 5 -26.25 73.11 42.48
C PHE A 5 -27.29 72.36 41.65
N SER A 6 -27.15 72.43 40.33
CA SER A 6 -27.91 71.61 39.39
C SER A 6 -27.16 70.28 39.19
N ARG A 7 -27.88 69.19 39.48
CA ARG A 7 -27.37 67.83 39.17
C ARG A 7 -27.74 67.48 37.74
N VAL A 8 -26.69 67.26 36.92
CA VAL A 8 -26.85 66.61 35.59
C VAL A 8 -26.58 65.13 35.78
N LEU A 9 -27.62 64.29 35.52
CA LEU A 9 -27.49 62.85 35.46
C LEU A 9 -26.95 62.48 34.05
N ALA A 10 -25.74 61.97 33.97
CA ALA A 10 -25.23 61.35 32.75
C ALA A 10 -25.56 59.85 32.79
N ALA A 11 -26.47 59.42 31.92
CA ALA A 11 -26.78 58.03 31.67
C ALA A 11 -25.69 57.41 30.77
N SER A 12 -24.80 56.62 31.38
CA SER A 12 -23.79 55.83 30.64
C SER A 12 -24.42 54.51 30.15
N ALA A 13 -24.83 54.46 28.90
CA ALA A 13 -25.20 53.21 28.23
C ALA A 13 -23.94 52.36 28.00
N ARG A 14 -23.76 51.29 28.76
CA ARG A 14 -22.78 50.24 28.52
C ARG A 14 -23.26 49.38 27.35
N LEU A 15 -22.71 49.59 26.17
CA LEU A 15 -22.79 48.60 25.04
C LEU A 15 -21.87 47.43 25.40
N ALA A 16 -22.44 46.38 25.96
CA ALA A 16 -21.78 45.11 26.09
C ALA A 16 -21.74 44.43 24.70
N GLY A 17 -20.67 44.68 23.95
CA GLY A 17 -20.41 43.97 22.71
C GLY A 17 -20.08 42.50 23.06
N SER A 18 -21.03 41.60 22.78
CA SER A 18 -20.81 40.15 22.82
C SER A 18 -19.86 39.80 21.69
N LEU A 19 -18.57 39.78 21.95
CA LEU A 19 -17.59 39.04 21.13
C LEU A 19 -17.89 37.55 21.36
N ALA A 20 -18.85 37.03 20.58
CA ALA A 20 -18.93 35.60 20.36
C ALA A 20 -17.63 35.17 19.67
N GLY A 21 -16.62 34.82 20.46
CA GLY A 21 -15.46 34.10 19.97
C GLY A 21 -15.99 32.85 19.30
N MET A 22 -15.94 32.80 17.96
CA MET A 22 -16.03 31.55 17.23
C MET A 22 -14.89 30.69 17.75
N ALA A 23 -15.19 29.82 18.70
CA ALA A 23 -14.35 28.70 19.01
C ALA A 23 -14.21 27.92 17.69
N HIS A 24 -13.09 28.07 17.01
CA HIS A 24 -12.69 27.13 16.00
C HIS A 24 -12.56 25.79 16.76
N ALA A 25 -13.59 24.98 16.69
CA ALA A 25 -13.45 23.59 17.09
C ALA A 25 -12.33 23.04 16.22
N ASP A 26 -11.23 22.60 16.85
CA ASP A 26 -10.14 21.96 16.15
C ASP A 26 -10.72 20.84 15.28
N GLN A 27 -10.50 20.94 13.96
CA GLN A 27 -10.98 19.92 13.05
C GLN A 27 -10.34 18.58 13.45
N PRO A 28 -11.13 17.50 13.58
CA PRO A 28 -10.56 16.19 13.89
C PRO A 28 -9.48 15.83 12.86
N VAL A 29 -8.35 15.33 13.34
CA VAL A 29 -7.22 14.97 12.49
C VAL A 29 -7.40 13.52 12.02
N ILE A 30 -7.11 13.28 10.74
CA ILE A 30 -6.95 11.95 10.14
C ILE A 30 -5.54 11.85 9.59
N ASN A 31 -4.76 10.89 10.09
CA ASN A 31 -3.43 10.60 9.59
C ASN A 31 -3.53 9.52 8.51
N PHE A 32 -3.14 9.87 7.29
CA PHE A 32 -3.18 8.99 6.12
C PHE A 32 -1.80 8.40 5.85
N GLY A 33 -1.62 7.11 6.09
CA GLY A 33 -0.39 6.38 5.82
C GLY A 33 -0.20 6.06 4.34
N ILE A 34 1.02 6.25 3.86
CA ILE A 34 1.40 5.97 2.46
C ILE A 34 2.66 5.12 2.47
N ILE A 35 2.57 3.89 1.94
CA ILE A 35 3.74 2.99 1.88
C ILE A 35 4.84 3.56 0.98
N SER A 36 6.10 3.30 1.33
CA SER A 36 7.29 3.86 0.72
C SER A 36 7.69 3.16 -0.59
N THR A 37 6.82 3.24 -1.61
CA THR A 37 7.10 2.71 -2.95
C THR A 37 8.16 3.55 -3.68
N GLU A 38 8.23 4.83 -3.34
CA GLU A 38 9.12 5.84 -3.89
C GLU A 38 9.69 6.73 -2.77
N SER A 39 10.47 7.74 -3.12
CA SER A 39 10.91 8.76 -2.16
C SER A 39 9.72 9.48 -1.53
N SER A 40 9.83 9.87 -0.26
CA SER A 40 8.76 10.61 0.43
C SER A 40 8.42 11.95 -0.25
N GLN A 41 9.39 12.55 -0.95
CA GLN A 41 9.16 13.78 -1.69
C GLN A 41 8.28 13.55 -2.92
N ASN A 42 8.53 12.49 -3.67
CA ASN A 42 7.72 12.11 -4.83
C ASN A 42 6.29 11.74 -4.39
N LEU A 43 6.18 10.87 -3.38
CA LEU A 43 4.88 10.47 -2.83
C LEU A 43 4.10 11.67 -2.31
N LYS A 44 4.74 12.61 -1.58
CA LYS A 44 4.08 13.82 -1.12
C LYS A 44 3.49 14.63 -2.28
N SER A 45 4.28 14.86 -3.32
CA SER A 45 3.84 15.63 -4.49
C SER A 45 2.62 15.01 -5.20
N ILE A 46 2.61 13.68 -5.32
CA ILE A 46 1.55 12.94 -6.02
C ILE A 46 0.28 12.85 -5.18
N TRP A 47 0.41 12.66 -3.87
CA TRP A 47 -0.73 12.46 -2.98
C TRP A 47 -1.36 13.76 -2.47
N GLU A 48 -0.61 14.87 -2.44
CA GLU A 48 -1.09 16.15 -1.89
C GLU A 48 -2.43 16.62 -2.46
N PRO A 49 -2.70 16.57 -3.78
CA PRO A 49 -3.99 16.97 -4.34
C PRO A 49 -5.16 16.11 -3.79
N PHE A 50 -4.97 14.78 -3.73
CA PHE A 50 -5.98 13.87 -3.20
C PHE A 50 -6.26 14.11 -1.72
N LEU A 51 -5.23 14.26 -0.89
CA LEU A 51 -5.38 14.50 0.55
C LEU A 51 -6.00 15.86 0.85
N LYS A 52 -5.72 16.86 0.02
CA LYS A 52 -6.36 18.17 0.10
C LYS A 52 -7.87 18.06 -0.18
N ASP A 53 -8.26 17.38 -1.25
CA ASP A 53 -9.66 17.15 -1.58
C ASP A 53 -10.36 16.35 -0.48
N MET A 54 -9.67 15.33 0.07
CA MET A 54 -10.18 14.55 1.19
C MET A 54 -10.43 15.45 2.42
N SER A 55 -9.50 16.36 2.75
CA SER A 55 -9.70 17.31 3.84
C SER A 55 -10.91 18.20 3.61
N GLN A 56 -11.05 18.76 2.41
CA GLN A 56 -12.13 19.69 2.07
C GLN A 56 -13.51 19.01 2.10
N GLN A 57 -13.61 17.79 1.57
CA GLN A 57 -14.90 17.09 1.44
C GLN A 57 -15.34 16.38 2.72
N THR A 58 -14.38 15.91 3.53
CA THR A 58 -14.70 15.26 4.80
C THR A 58 -14.79 16.22 5.98
N GLY A 59 -14.19 17.42 5.87
CA GLY A 59 -14.07 18.37 6.98
C GLY A 59 -13.05 17.93 8.05
N TYR A 60 -12.27 16.89 7.80
CA TYR A 60 -11.14 16.49 8.65
C TYR A 60 -9.86 17.23 8.24
N GLN A 61 -8.95 17.45 9.18
CA GLN A 61 -7.58 17.82 8.85
C GLN A 61 -6.83 16.54 8.46
N VAL A 62 -6.68 16.25 7.16
CA VAL A 62 -5.96 15.07 6.69
C VAL A 62 -4.47 15.37 6.60
N LYS A 63 -3.66 14.54 7.27
CA LYS A 63 -2.19 14.65 7.29
C LYS A 63 -1.58 13.39 6.70
N ALA A 64 -0.68 13.57 5.73
CA ALA A 64 0.12 12.46 5.23
C ALA A 64 1.09 11.95 6.30
N PHE A 65 1.18 10.62 6.43
CA PHE A 65 2.15 9.95 7.28
C PHE A 65 3.08 9.10 6.40
N PHE A 66 4.36 9.43 6.43
CA PHE A 66 5.41 8.72 5.70
C PHE A 66 6.33 8.00 6.68
N ALA A 67 6.90 6.89 6.23
CA ALA A 67 7.91 6.13 6.94
C ALA A 67 9.01 5.69 5.97
N PRO A 68 10.21 5.34 6.44
CA PRO A 68 11.30 4.92 5.57
C PRO A 68 11.04 3.58 4.87
N ASP A 69 10.15 2.76 5.42
CA ASP A 69 9.77 1.44 4.93
C ASP A 69 8.28 1.15 5.18
N TYR A 70 7.78 0.05 4.63
CA TYR A 70 6.38 -0.37 4.79
C TYR A 70 6.06 -0.74 6.24
N ALA A 71 7.02 -1.31 6.98
CA ALA A 71 6.83 -1.68 8.36
C ALA A 71 6.52 -0.47 9.25
N GLY A 72 7.11 0.69 8.96
CA GLY A 72 6.82 1.94 9.67
C GLY A 72 5.37 2.39 9.57
N ILE A 73 4.73 2.19 8.40
CA ILE A 73 3.29 2.51 8.22
C ILE A 73 2.43 1.51 8.99
N ILE A 74 2.76 0.21 8.94
CA ILE A 74 2.06 -0.85 9.69
C ILE A 74 2.15 -0.57 11.20
N GLN A 75 3.34 -0.25 11.71
CA GLN A 75 3.52 0.11 13.12
C GLN A 75 2.81 1.43 13.47
N GLY A 76 2.79 2.40 12.57
CA GLY A 76 2.02 3.62 12.72
C GLY A 76 0.54 3.34 12.99
N MET A 77 -0.07 2.43 12.24
CA MET A 77 -1.45 2.00 12.45
C MET A 77 -1.62 1.25 13.78
N ARG A 78 -0.71 0.31 14.09
CA ARG A 78 -0.74 -0.46 15.34
C ARG A 78 -0.74 0.41 16.60
N PHE A 79 -0.09 1.57 16.55
CA PHE A 79 0.04 2.49 17.67
C PHE A 79 -0.84 3.75 17.52
N ASP A 80 -1.92 3.67 16.74
CA ASP A 80 -2.90 4.74 16.52
C ASP A 80 -2.29 6.06 16.00
N LYS A 81 -1.16 6.00 15.29
CA LYS A 81 -0.53 7.14 14.60
C LYS A 81 -0.97 7.26 13.15
N VAL A 82 -1.55 6.21 12.60
CA VAL A 82 -2.15 6.14 11.27
C VAL A 82 -3.57 5.68 11.42
N ASP A 83 -4.52 6.47 10.91
CA ASP A 83 -5.96 6.21 11.00
C ASP A 83 -6.46 5.43 9.79
N ILE A 84 -5.90 5.73 8.62
CA ILE A 84 -6.19 5.11 7.33
C ILE A 84 -4.90 5.03 6.54
N ALA A 85 -4.74 4.02 5.70
CA ALA A 85 -3.56 3.90 4.86
C ALA A 85 -3.86 3.23 3.52
N TRP A 86 -3.08 3.61 2.51
CA TRP A 86 -2.88 2.83 1.30
C TRP A 86 -1.75 1.83 1.53
N TYR A 87 -2.04 0.56 1.29
CA TYR A 87 -1.10 -0.54 1.41
C TYR A 87 -1.08 -1.39 0.14
N GLY A 88 0.03 -2.07 -0.13
CA GLY A 88 0.00 -3.27 -0.96
C GLY A 88 -0.65 -4.44 -0.19
N ASN A 89 -1.14 -5.45 -0.90
CA ASN A 89 -1.91 -6.56 -0.29
C ASN A 89 -1.16 -7.29 0.84
N LYS A 90 0.19 -7.52 0.71
CA LYS A 90 0.97 -8.14 1.80
C LYS A 90 1.06 -7.23 3.03
N ALA A 91 1.32 -5.95 2.85
CA ALA A 91 1.37 -5.00 3.96
C ALA A 91 0.00 -4.85 4.64
N ALA A 92 -1.09 -4.87 3.86
CA ALA A 92 -2.45 -4.88 4.38
C ALA A 92 -2.74 -6.14 5.20
N MET A 93 -2.28 -7.31 4.76
CA MET A 93 -2.39 -8.56 5.53
C MET A 93 -1.73 -8.42 6.90
N GLU A 94 -0.52 -7.86 6.96
CA GLU A 94 0.17 -7.59 8.24
C GLU A 94 -0.59 -6.54 9.08
N ALA A 95 -1.17 -5.52 8.45
CA ALA A 95 -1.95 -4.49 9.14
C ALA A 95 -3.24 -5.06 9.75
N VAL A 96 -3.97 -5.92 9.02
CA VAL A 96 -5.18 -6.61 9.49
C VAL A 96 -4.82 -7.56 10.64
N ASP A 97 -3.77 -8.36 10.49
CA ASP A 97 -3.44 -9.41 11.45
C ASP A 97 -2.79 -8.86 12.75
N ARG A 98 -2.07 -7.72 12.68
CA ARG A 98 -1.20 -7.26 13.78
C ARG A 98 -1.34 -5.80 14.16
N ALA A 99 -2.07 -5.00 13.38
CA ALA A 99 -2.19 -3.56 13.59
C ALA A 99 -3.64 -3.08 13.65
N HIS A 100 -4.59 -3.98 13.93
CA HIS A 100 -6.01 -3.65 14.06
C HIS A 100 -6.62 -3.00 12.81
N GLY A 101 -6.05 -3.29 11.63
CA GLY A 101 -6.56 -2.83 10.35
C GLY A 101 -7.82 -3.58 9.91
N GLU A 102 -8.63 -2.91 9.09
CA GLU A 102 -9.81 -3.46 8.43
C GLU A 102 -9.85 -2.89 7.00
N ILE A 103 -9.91 -3.76 5.99
CA ILE A 103 -10.03 -3.33 4.60
C ILE A 103 -11.46 -2.87 4.33
N PHE A 104 -11.64 -1.71 3.69
CA PHE A 104 -12.95 -1.21 3.30
C PHE A 104 -13.06 -0.89 1.81
N ALA A 105 -11.95 -0.71 1.13
CA ALA A 105 -11.90 -0.38 -0.29
C ALA A 105 -10.64 -0.94 -0.95
N GLN A 106 -10.66 -1.02 -2.28
CA GLN A 106 -9.49 -1.29 -3.10
C GLN A 106 -9.43 -0.34 -4.30
N THR A 107 -8.23 -0.15 -4.82
CA THR A 107 -7.99 0.66 -6.02
C THR A 107 -8.36 -0.12 -7.28
N VAL A 108 -8.80 0.61 -8.32
CA VAL A 108 -8.94 0.10 -9.68
C VAL A 108 -7.98 0.86 -10.57
N ALA A 109 -7.14 0.17 -11.32
CA ALA A 109 -6.15 0.78 -12.20
C ALA A 109 -6.79 1.76 -13.21
N ALA A 110 -6.05 2.77 -13.63
CA ALA A 110 -6.52 3.74 -14.64
C ALA A 110 -6.90 3.07 -15.96
N SER A 111 -6.23 1.98 -16.33
CA SER A 111 -6.58 1.12 -17.46
C SER A 111 -7.90 0.35 -17.32
N GLY A 112 -8.50 0.35 -16.12
CA GLY A 112 -9.65 -0.51 -15.77
C GLY A 112 -9.27 -1.94 -15.43
N ALA A 113 -7.98 -2.31 -15.42
CA ALA A 113 -7.55 -3.64 -15.01
C ALA A 113 -7.91 -3.91 -13.54
N PRO A 114 -8.27 -5.16 -13.17
CA PRO A 114 -8.67 -5.50 -11.81
C PRO A 114 -7.48 -5.60 -10.85
N GLY A 115 -6.29 -5.24 -11.29
CA GLY A 115 -5.06 -5.28 -10.51
C GLY A 115 -3.83 -4.98 -11.36
N TYR A 116 -2.67 -5.42 -10.89
CA TYR A 116 -1.36 -5.13 -11.46
C TYR A 116 -0.45 -6.37 -11.44
N TRP A 117 0.80 -6.25 -11.89
CA TRP A 117 1.72 -7.38 -12.00
C TRP A 117 3.09 -7.05 -11.38
N SER A 118 3.66 -8.04 -10.71
CA SER A 118 5.08 -8.04 -10.35
C SER A 118 5.93 -8.30 -11.60
N LEU A 119 7.05 -7.63 -11.66
CA LEU A 119 8.03 -7.72 -12.72
C LEU A 119 9.41 -8.07 -12.15
N LEU A 120 10.20 -8.82 -12.92
CA LEU A 120 11.66 -8.76 -12.82
C LEU A 120 12.17 -7.94 -14.00
N ILE A 121 13.06 -7.00 -13.69
CA ILE A 121 13.64 -6.10 -14.66
C ILE A 121 15.17 -6.25 -14.71
N ALA A 122 15.74 -6.09 -15.89
CA ALA A 122 17.16 -5.98 -16.14
C ALA A 122 17.44 -4.74 -16.97
N ASN A 123 18.72 -4.29 -17.02
CA ASN A 123 19.08 -3.22 -17.95
C ASN A 123 18.94 -3.73 -19.40
N LYS A 124 18.46 -2.89 -20.32
CA LYS A 124 18.25 -3.27 -21.74
C LYS A 124 19.48 -3.84 -22.42
N ASP A 125 20.69 -3.38 -22.02
CA ASP A 125 21.97 -3.83 -22.58
C ASP A 125 22.51 -5.08 -21.87
N SER A 126 21.84 -5.57 -20.84
CA SER A 126 22.21 -6.81 -20.13
C SER A 126 22.05 -8.02 -21.05
N LYS A 127 22.89 -9.06 -20.81
CA LYS A 127 22.74 -10.36 -21.45
C LYS A 127 21.70 -11.26 -20.78
N ILE A 128 21.05 -10.78 -19.73
CA ILE A 128 20.00 -11.51 -19.02
C ILE A 128 18.66 -11.16 -19.67
N ASP A 129 18.10 -12.10 -20.42
CA ASP A 129 16.88 -11.91 -21.23
C ASP A 129 15.66 -12.65 -20.68
N SER A 130 15.87 -13.57 -19.73
CA SER A 130 14.82 -14.40 -19.17
C SER A 130 15.02 -14.69 -17.69
N LEU A 131 14.00 -15.29 -17.04
CA LEU A 131 14.09 -15.82 -15.68
C LEU A 131 15.16 -16.93 -15.60
N GLU A 132 15.21 -17.80 -16.60
CA GLU A 132 16.14 -18.90 -16.70
C GLU A 132 17.58 -18.39 -16.76
N ASP A 133 17.86 -17.38 -17.60
CA ASP A 133 19.17 -16.73 -17.68
C ASP A 133 19.58 -16.13 -16.33
N MET A 134 18.65 -15.44 -15.65
CA MET A 134 18.91 -14.87 -14.34
C MET A 134 19.29 -15.95 -13.33
N LEU A 135 18.51 -17.03 -13.24
CA LEU A 135 18.75 -18.10 -12.28
C LEU A 135 20.07 -18.84 -12.57
N ALA A 136 20.38 -19.11 -13.84
CA ALA A 136 21.62 -19.77 -14.26
C ALA A 136 22.87 -18.95 -13.93
N ASN A 137 22.77 -17.63 -13.96
CA ASN A 137 23.89 -16.69 -13.74
C ASN A 137 23.87 -16.05 -12.35
N ALA A 138 22.95 -16.41 -11.45
CA ALA A 138 22.68 -15.73 -10.17
C ALA A 138 23.95 -15.43 -9.34
N LYS A 139 24.90 -16.38 -9.27
CA LYS A 139 26.15 -16.23 -8.50
C LYS A 139 27.02 -15.05 -8.95
N SER A 140 26.86 -14.58 -10.18
CA SER A 140 27.60 -13.42 -10.71
C SER A 140 26.81 -12.12 -10.62
N LEU A 141 25.49 -12.17 -10.37
CA LEU A 141 24.58 -11.05 -10.43
C LEU A 141 24.32 -10.43 -9.04
N THR A 142 24.13 -9.12 -9.04
CA THR A 142 23.55 -8.36 -7.93
C THR A 142 22.03 -8.28 -8.11
N PHE A 143 21.27 -8.55 -7.03
CA PHE A 143 19.82 -8.59 -7.05
C PHE A 143 19.20 -7.53 -6.14
N GLY A 144 18.34 -6.68 -6.70
CA GLY A 144 17.50 -5.73 -6.00
C GLY A 144 16.17 -6.37 -5.62
N ASN A 145 16.03 -6.79 -4.38
CA ASN A 145 14.77 -7.28 -3.84
C ASN A 145 13.91 -6.11 -3.36
N GLY A 146 12.58 -6.28 -3.25
CA GLY A 146 11.68 -5.28 -2.69
C GLY A 146 11.71 -5.24 -1.17
N ASP A 147 10.93 -4.29 -0.60
CA ASP A 147 10.63 -4.26 0.83
C ASP A 147 10.01 -5.60 1.26
N PRO A 148 10.40 -6.18 2.40
CA PRO A 148 9.86 -7.47 2.88
C PRO A 148 8.33 -7.52 3.03
N ASN A 149 7.67 -6.37 3.20
CA ASN A 149 6.20 -6.26 3.25
C ASN A 149 5.57 -5.90 1.90
N SER A 150 6.36 -5.83 0.81
CA SER A 150 5.84 -5.60 -0.53
C SER A 150 5.23 -6.86 -1.13
N THR A 151 4.06 -6.73 -1.75
CA THR A 151 3.41 -7.81 -2.51
C THR A 151 4.19 -8.12 -3.76
N SER A 152 4.30 -7.15 -4.68
CA SER A 152 4.94 -7.31 -5.98
C SER A 152 6.47 -7.29 -5.92
N GLY A 153 7.04 -6.63 -4.91
CA GLY A 153 8.49 -6.54 -4.76
C GLY A 153 9.13 -7.71 -4.01
N TYR A 154 8.34 -8.44 -3.21
CA TYR A 154 8.91 -9.46 -2.32
C TYR A 154 8.11 -10.77 -2.30
N LEU A 155 6.82 -10.75 -1.91
CA LEU A 155 6.07 -11.99 -1.71
C LEU A 155 5.86 -12.75 -3.02
N VAL A 156 5.35 -12.07 -4.05
CA VAL A 156 5.02 -12.68 -5.34
C VAL A 156 6.27 -13.23 -6.04
N PRO A 157 7.35 -12.47 -6.22
CA PRO A 157 8.59 -13.04 -6.77
C PRO A 157 9.20 -14.05 -5.81
N GLY A 158 9.09 -13.86 -4.49
CA GLY A 158 9.56 -14.81 -3.49
C GLY A 158 8.99 -16.21 -3.66
N TYR A 159 7.73 -16.32 -4.04
CA TYR A 159 7.11 -17.61 -4.35
C TYR A 159 7.35 -18.06 -5.79
N TYR A 160 6.90 -17.27 -6.79
CA TYR A 160 6.87 -17.70 -8.18
C TYR A 160 8.25 -17.83 -8.82
N VAL A 161 9.20 -17.02 -8.39
CA VAL A 161 10.57 -17.01 -8.94
C VAL A 161 11.50 -17.87 -8.09
N PHE A 162 11.47 -17.69 -6.77
CA PHE A 162 12.49 -18.30 -5.91
C PHE A 162 12.02 -19.61 -5.27
N ALA A 163 10.93 -19.63 -4.51
CA ALA A 163 10.50 -20.84 -3.82
C ALA A 163 10.18 -21.99 -4.78
N LYS A 164 9.46 -21.72 -5.88
CA LYS A 164 9.14 -22.73 -6.91
C LYS A 164 10.38 -23.33 -7.59
N ASN A 165 11.47 -22.60 -7.65
CA ASN A 165 12.74 -23.06 -8.23
C ASN A 165 13.73 -23.55 -7.16
N ASN A 166 13.33 -23.67 -5.90
CA ASN A 166 14.17 -24.05 -4.75
C ASN A 166 15.39 -23.14 -4.60
N VAL A 167 15.24 -21.85 -4.87
CA VAL A 167 16.30 -20.85 -4.80
C VAL A 167 16.10 -19.96 -3.58
N ASP A 168 17.12 -19.82 -2.76
CA ASP A 168 17.20 -18.77 -1.74
C ASP A 168 17.95 -17.57 -2.33
N PRO A 169 17.28 -16.42 -2.56
CA PRO A 169 17.93 -15.29 -3.25
C PRO A 169 19.12 -14.73 -2.48
N VAL A 170 19.13 -14.83 -1.14
CA VAL A 170 20.24 -14.34 -0.32
C VAL A 170 21.50 -15.17 -0.55
N LYS A 171 21.35 -16.48 -0.79
CA LYS A 171 22.47 -17.41 -1.01
C LYS A 171 22.84 -17.56 -2.48
N ALA A 172 21.87 -17.39 -3.38
CA ALA A 172 22.07 -17.65 -4.80
C ALA A 172 22.79 -16.51 -5.51
N PHE A 173 22.46 -15.26 -5.18
CA PHE A 173 23.07 -14.10 -5.82
C PHE A 173 24.41 -13.70 -5.20
N LYS A 174 25.26 -13.05 -6.00
CA LYS A 174 26.51 -12.44 -5.51
C LYS A 174 26.25 -11.47 -4.36
N ARG A 175 25.14 -10.72 -4.46
CA ARG A 175 24.64 -9.77 -3.45
C ARG A 175 23.16 -9.56 -3.64
N THR A 176 22.41 -9.55 -2.55
CA THR A 176 20.97 -9.18 -2.51
C THR A 176 20.77 -7.96 -1.62
N LEU A 177 20.01 -6.99 -2.09
CA LEU A 177 19.67 -5.74 -1.40
C LEU A 177 18.17 -5.58 -1.41
N ASN A 178 17.58 -5.17 -0.27
CA ASN A 178 16.16 -4.81 -0.22
C ASN A 178 16.01 -3.28 -0.34
N SER A 179 15.10 -2.83 -1.20
CA SER A 179 14.88 -1.41 -1.44
C SER A 179 13.45 -1.12 -1.92
N SER A 180 13.12 0.17 -2.12
CA SER A 180 11.85 0.57 -2.72
C SER A 180 11.80 0.23 -4.21
N HIS A 181 10.59 0.25 -4.78
CA HIS A 181 10.41 0.02 -6.23
C HIS A 181 11.18 1.04 -7.06
N GLU A 182 11.10 2.33 -6.71
CA GLU A 182 11.82 3.39 -7.43
C GLU A 182 13.33 3.18 -7.40
N VAL A 183 13.89 2.93 -6.21
CA VAL A 183 15.35 2.72 -6.07
C VAL A 183 15.81 1.50 -6.86
N ASN A 184 15.07 0.40 -6.85
CA ASN A 184 15.37 -0.79 -7.63
C ASN A 184 15.39 -0.49 -9.13
N ALA A 185 14.38 0.18 -9.66
CA ALA A 185 14.31 0.51 -11.08
C ALA A 185 15.44 1.47 -11.51
N LEU A 186 15.71 2.50 -10.73
CA LEU A 186 16.79 3.44 -11.00
C LEU A 186 18.17 2.78 -10.91
N ALA A 187 18.39 1.88 -9.94
CA ALA A 187 19.63 1.14 -9.80
C ALA A 187 19.89 0.22 -11.01
N VAL A 188 18.85 -0.46 -11.52
CA VAL A 188 18.97 -1.27 -12.76
C VAL A 188 19.19 -0.38 -13.98
N ALA A 189 18.45 0.70 -14.14
CA ALA A 189 18.60 1.63 -15.26
C ALA A 189 20.04 2.22 -15.32
N ASN A 190 20.63 2.50 -14.16
CA ASN A 190 21.98 3.02 -14.02
C ASN A 190 23.08 1.94 -13.93
N LYS A 191 22.75 0.66 -14.13
CA LYS A 191 23.68 -0.50 -14.10
C LYS A 191 24.39 -0.68 -12.74
N GLN A 192 23.78 -0.24 -11.63
CA GLN A 192 24.27 -0.42 -10.27
C GLN A 192 23.82 -1.76 -9.66
N VAL A 193 22.70 -2.30 -10.16
CA VAL A 193 22.16 -3.62 -9.85
C VAL A 193 21.83 -4.30 -11.18
N ASP A 194 22.11 -5.59 -11.27
CA ASP A 194 21.96 -6.33 -12.54
C ASP A 194 20.49 -6.67 -12.83
N VAL A 195 19.76 -7.12 -11.82
CA VAL A 195 18.34 -7.52 -11.90
C VAL A 195 17.64 -7.09 -10.64
N ALA A 196 16.37 -6.65 -10.76
CA ALA A 196 15.58 -6.27 -9.59
C ALA A 196 14.10 -6.62 -9.75
N THR A 197 13.40 -6.68 -8.61
CA THR A 197 11.94 -6.71 -8.58
C THR A 197 11.38 -5.32 -8.83
N PHE A 198 10.27 -5.27 -9.54
CA PHE A 198 9.53 -4.06 -9.87
C PHE A 198 8.04 -4.39 -10.04
N ASN A 199 7.24 -3.47 -10.57
CA ASN A 199 5.85 -3.73 -10.92
C ASN A 199 5.36 -2.82 -12.07
N THR A 200 4.18 -3.13 -12.61
CA THR A 200 3.62 -2.38 -13.74
C THR A 200 3.22 -0.96 -13.36
N GLU A 201 2.69 -0.72 -12.16
CA GLU A 201 2.33 0.64 -11.70
C GLU A 201 3.58 1.53 -11.56
N GLY A 202 4.68 0.99 -11.01
CA GLY A 202 5.95 1.70 -10.95
C GLY A 202 6.53 1.98 -12.32
N MET A 203 6.37 1.07 -13.31
CA MET A 203 6.80 1.30 -14.69
C MET A 203 6.04 2.45 -15.33
N GLU A 204 4.72 2.45 -15.24
CA GLU A 204 3.84 3.52 -15.74
C GLU A 204 4.16 4.86 -15.08
N ARG A 205 4.46 4.86 -13.77
CA ARG A 205 4.85 6.07 -13.05
C ARG A 205 6.20 6.63 -13.54
N LEU A 206 7.19 5.78 -13.77
CA LEU A 206 8.46 6.22 -14.34
C LEU A 206 8.29 6.77 -15.75
N GLU A 207 7.39 6.21 -16.55
CA GLU A 207 7.06 6.75 -17.88
C GLU A 207 6.54 8.19 -17.81
N LEU A 208 5.79 8.52 -16.76
CA LEU A 208 5.27 9.88 -16.55
C LEU A 208 6.31 10.83 -15.95
N THR A 209 7.13 10.36 -15.02
CA THR A 209 8.01 11.24 -14.22
C THR A 209 9.45 11.31 -14.73
N GLN A 210 9.96 10.22 -15.32
CA GLN A 210 11.34 10.06 -15.80
C GLN A 210 11.37 9.18 -17.06
N PRO A 211 10.79 9.62 -18.19
CA PRO A 211 10.50 8.76 -19.36
C PRO A 211 11.74 8.16 -20.03
N GLU A 212 12.93 8.66 -19.75
CA GLU A 212 14.18 8.08 -20.22
C GLU A 212 14.60 6.82 -19.45
N LYS A 213 14.12 6.63 -18.21
CA LYS A 213 14.50 5.49 -17.36
C LYS A 213 13.85 4.17 -17.78
N PRO A 214 12.53 4.09 -18.03
CA PRO A 214 11.92 2.86 -18.56
C PRO A 214 12.59 2.36 -19.85
N ARG A 215 13.05 3.29 -20.70
CA ARG A 215 13.76 2.95 -21.95
C ARG A 215 15.13 2.24 -21.73
N GLN A 216 15.67 2.30 -20.51
CA GLN A 216 16.88 1.57 -20.10
C GLN A 216 16.58 0.20 -19.49
N LEU A 217 15.29 -0.14 -19.31
CA LEU A 217 14.85 -1.36 -18.68
C LEU A 217 14.25 -2.32 -19.68
N LYS A 218 14.38 -3.61 -19.41
CA LYS A 218 13.62 -4.68 -20.04
C LYS A 218 13.02 -5.58 -18.98
N VAL A 219 11.81 -6.09 -19.23
CA VAL A 219 11.13 -7.04 -18.38
C VAL A 219 11.58 -8.44 -18.77
N ILE A 220 12.11 -9.19 -17.82
CA ILE A 220 12.58 -10.57 -18.01
C ILE A 220 11.62 -11.61 -17.41
N TRP A 221 10.65 -11.17 -16.59
CA TRP A 221 9.58 -12.01 -16.04
C TRP A 221 8.39 -11.16 -15.59
N LYS A 222 7.19 -11.70 -15.70
CA LYS A 222 5.93 -11.10 -15.26
C LYS A 222 5.10 -12.13 -14.50
N SER A 223 4.51 -11.72 -13.37
CA SER A 223 3.71 -12.58 -12.49
C SER A 223 2.29 -12.84 -13.02
N PRO A 224 1.53 -13.77 -12.42
CA PRO A 224 0.08 -13.72 -12.41
C PRO A 224 -0.45 -12.39 -11.86
N LEU A 225 -1.73 -12.08 -12.12
CA LEU A 225 -2.38 -10.86 -11.67
C LEU A 225 -2.37 -10.76 -10.14
N ILE A 226 -2.02 -9.58 -9.63
CA ILE A 226 -2.15 -9.20 -8.22
C ILE A 226 -3.40 -8.32 -8.11
N PRO A 227 -4.32 -8.56 -7.17
CA PRO A 227 -5.46 -7.69 -6.93
C PRO A 227 -5.05 -6.24 -6.66
N GLY A 228 -5.90 -5.27 -7.02
CA GLY A 228 -5.68 -3.85 -6.73
C GLY A 228 -5.39 -3.61 -5.25
N ASP A 229 -4.64 -2.57 -4.98
CA ASP A 229 -4.15 -2.28 -3.63
C ASP A 229 -5.28 -1.87 -2.68
N PRO A 230 -5.29 -2.38 -1.45
CA PRO A 230 -6.33 -2.08 -0.46
C PRO A 230 -6.12 -0.74 0.24
N LEU A 231 -7.24 -0.10 0.60
CA LEU A 231 -7.34 0.95 1.60
C LEU A 231 -7.78 0.31 2.91
N VAL A 232 -6.99 0.56 3.95
CA VAL A 232 -7.18 -0.01 5.28
C VAL A 232 -7.37 1.12 6.26
N TRP A 233 -8.39 1.07 7.08
CA TRP A 233 -8.53 1.92 8.26
C TRP A 233 -8.31 1.12 9.54
N ARG A 234 -7.99 1.76 10.64
CA ARG A 234 -7.97 1.07 11.94
C ARG A 234 -9.40 0.80 12.40
N ASN A 235 -9.64 -0.40 12.92
CA ASN A 235 -10.99 -0.89 13.24
C ASN A 235 -11.71 -0.11 14.36
N ASN A 236 -10.98 0.61 15.20
CA ASN A 236 -11.51 1.42 16.32
C ASN A 236 -11.87 2.87 15.93
N LEU A 237 -11.90 3.23 14.63
CA LEU A 237 -12.54 4.46 14.18
C LEU A 237 -14.04 4.41 14.50
N SER A 238 -14.62 5.57 14.84
CA SER A 238 -16.07 5.66 15.05
C SER A 238 -16.86 5.37 13.76
N ASP A 239 -18.11 4.92 13.90
CA ASP A 239 -18.99 4.69 12.74
C ASP A 239 -19.20 5.96 11.92
N GLU A 240 -19.24 7.13 12.57
CA GLU A 240 -19.33 8.42 11.88
C GLU A 240 -18.10 8.65 11.00
N GLN A 241 -16.89 8.42 11.53
CA GLN A 241 -15.65 8.55 10.77
C GLN A 241 -15.61 7.55 9.60
N LYS A 242 -15.92 6.28 9.86
CA LYS A 242 -15.96 5.24 8.83
C LYS A 242 -16.95 5.56 7.72
N ASN A 243 -18.18 6.01 8.06
CA ASN A 243 -19.19 6.37 7.08
C ASN A 243 -18.77 7.57 6.23
N LYS A 244 -18.21 8.61 6.85
CA LYS A 244 -17.74 9.81 6.16
C LYS A 244 -16.57 9.50 5.20
N LEU A 245 -15.62 8.66 5.64
CA LEU A 245 -14.51 8.18 4.80
C LEU A 245 -15.03 7.32 3.64
N ARG A 246 -15.92 6.36 3.92
CA ARG A 246 -16.54 5.51 2.88
C ARG A 246 -17.24 6.35 1.82
N ASP A 247 -18.02 7.33 2.25
CA ASP A 247 -18.72 8.27 1.35
C ASP A 247 -17.76 9.04 0.46
N PHE A 248 -16.66 9.53 1.01
CA PHE A 248 -15.64 10.22 0.24
C PHE A 248 -15.03 9.30 -0.83
N PHE A 249 -14.50 8.14 -0.42
CA PHE A 249 -13.78 7.24 -1.33
C PHE A 249 -14.67 6.75 -2.49
N PHE A 250 -15.93 6.38 -2.22
CA PHE A 250 -16.79 5.80 -3.25
C PHE A 250 -17.47 6.84 -4.15
N LYS A 251 -17.45 8.11 -3.77
CA LYS A 251 -17.94 9.22 -4.60
C LYS A 251 -16.82 9.98 -5.30
N TYR A 252 -15.55 9.76 -4.90
CA TYR A 252 -14.41 10.45 -5.48
C TYR A 252 -14.16 10.02 -6.93
N GLY A 253 -13.90 10.99 -7.80
CA GLY A 253 -13.82 10.79 -9.27
C GLY A 253 -15.09 11.19 -10.01
N ALA A 254 -16.04 11.88 -9.36
CA ALA A 254 -17.29 12.30 -9.98
C ALA A 254 -17.10 13.39 -11.06
N ASN A 255 -16.09 14.25 -10.94
CA ASN A 255 -15.81 15.34 -11.86
C ASN A 255 -14.45 15.19 -12.55
N ALA A 256 -14.17 16.05 -13.54
CA ALA A 256 -12.96 15.97 -14.36
C ALA A 256 -11.67 16.22 -13.54
N GLU A 257 -11.71 17.09 -12.54
CA GLU A 257 -10.55 17.41 -11.69
C GLU A 257 -10.19 16.22 -10.82
N GLN A 258 -11.17 15.60 -10.14
CA GLN A 258 -10.96 14.40 -9.34
C GLN A 258 -10.50 13.20 -10.18
N LYS A 259 -11.04 13.05 -11.41
CA LYS A 259 -10.56 12.01 -12.34
C LYS A 259 -9.10 12.23 -12.72
N LYS A 260 -8.68 13.48 -12.88
CA LYS A 260 -7.28 13.80 -13.14
C LYS A 260 -6.40 13.42 -11.94
N VAL A 261 -6.81 13.76 -10.71
CA VAL A 261 -6.08 13.39 -9.49
C VAL A 261 -5.96 11.87 -9.36
N LEU A 262 -7.03 11.11 -9.64
CA LEU A 262 -6.97 9.66 -9.68
C LEU A 262 -6.02 9.14 -10.76
N ALA A 263 -6.06 9.71 -11.97
CA ALA A 263 -5.17 9.33 -13.06
C ALA A 263 -3.69 9.60 -12.73
N ASP A 264 -3.40 10.70 -12.03
CA ASP A 264 -2.05 11.03 -11.55
C ASP A 264 -1.58 10.00 -10.48
N LEU A 265 -2.51 9.38 -9.73
CA LEU A 265 -2.27 8.23 -8.85
C LEU A 265 -2.32 6.89 -9.60
N GLN A 266 -2.56 6.87 -10.92
CA GLN A 266 -2.71 5.70 -11.80
C GLN A 266 -3.97 4.85 -11.52
N TRP A 267 -5.00 5.47 -10.95
CA TRP A 267 -6.29 4.84 -10.65
C TRP A 267 -7.43 5.47 -11.43
N SER A 268 -8.52 4.72 -11.58
CA SER A 268 -9.77 5.18 -12.16
C SER A 268 -10.83 5.46 -11.10
N LYS A 269 -10.84 4.67 -10.03
CA LYS A 269 -11.79 4.77 -8.92
C LYS A 269 -11.34 3.91 -7.74
N PHE A 270 -12.05 4.05 -6.64
CA PHE A 270 -12.07 3.09 -5.54
C PHE A 270 -13.35 2.24 -5.61
N GLN A 271 -13.26 0.99 -5.21
CA GLN A 271 -14.43 0.11 -5.09
C GLN A 271 -14.47 -0.56 -3.73
N PRO A 272 -15.68 -0.93 -3.22
CA PRO A 272 -15.81 -1.66 -1.96
C PRO A 272 -14.97 -2.94 -1.96
N SER A 273 -14.35 -3.20 -0.83
CA SER A 273 -13.63 -4.44 -0.56
C SER A 273 -13.68 -4.78 0.92
N ASP A 274 -13.18 -5.93 1.29
CA ASP A 274 -13.07 -6.43 2.65
C ASP A 274 -11.81 -7.30 2.80
N ASP A 275 -11.59 -7.82 4.00
CA ASP A 275 -10.40 -8.64 4.31
C ASP A 275 -10.32 -9.93 3.48
N ASP A 276 -11.42 -10.36 2.85
CA ASP A 276 -11.42 -11.53 1.97
C ASP A 276 -10.67 -11.29 0.64
N GLN A 277 -10.40 -10.03 0.28
CA GLN A 277 -9.50 -9.78 -0.86
C GLN A 277 -8.09 -10.35 -0.61
N LEU A 278 -7.69 -10.54 0.64
CA LEU A 278 -6.37 -11.06 1.02
C LEU A 278 -6.27 -12.59 0.91
N LEU A 279 -7.36 -13.32 0.69
CA LEU A 279 -7.34 -14.80 0.65
C LEU A 279 -6.30 -15.36 -0.34
N PRO A 280 -6.18 -14.86 -1.58
CA PRO A 280 -5.14 -15.33 -2.51
C PRO A 280 -3.71 -14.98 -2.05
N ILE A 281 -3.56 -13.87 -1.34
CA ILE A 281 -2.26 -13.41 -0.82
C ILE A 281 -1.83 -14.27 0.38
N ARG A 282 -2.78 -14.60 1.27
CA ARG A 282 -2.58 -15.54 2.37
C ARG A 282 -2.18 -16.93 1.86
N GLN A 283 -2.86 -17.41 0.83
CA GLN A 283 -2.52 -18.69 0.20
C GLN A 283 -1.09 -18.69 -0.36
N LEU A 284 -0.71 -17.59 -1.03
CA LEU A 284 0.63 -17.43 -1.57
C LEU A 284 1.70 -17.40 -0.47
N GLU A 285 1.44 -16.72 0.63
CA GLU A 285 2.33 -16.67 1.80
C GLU A 285 2.49 -18.07 2.42
N LEU A 286 1.40 -18.80 2.61
CA LEU A 286 1.44 -20.17 3.15
C LEU A 286 2.18 -21.13 2.21
N PHE A 287 1.98 -21.04 0.90
CA PHE A 287 2.75 -21.85 -0.07
C PHE A 287 4.25 -21.54 -0.01
N LYS A 288 4.60 -20.26 0.11
CA LYS A 288 5.99 -19.85 0.28
C LYS A 288 6.58 -20.42 1.57
N GLN A 289 5.92 -20.24 2.70
CA GLN A 289 6.35 -20.76 4.01
C GLN A 289 6.49 -22.29 3.99
N ARG A 290 5.54 -22.99 3.37
CA ARG A 290 5.59 -24.44 3.20
C ARG A 290 6.84 -24.88 2.42
N THR A 291 7.15 -24.18 1.34
CA THR A 291 8.35 -24.46 0.53
C THR A 291 9.62 -24.17 1.31
N ASP A 292 9.67 -23.06 2.04
CA ASP A 292 10.81 -22.69 2.88
C ASP A 292 11.05 -23.74 3.98
N VAL A 293 10.00 -24.22 4.65
CA VAL A 293 10.09 -25.29 5.65
C VAL A 293 10.56 -26.60 5.02
N ALA A 294 10.00 -27.00 3.87
CA ALA A 294 10.38 -28.22 3.18
C ALA A 294 11.86 -28.25 2.80
N ASN A 295 12.40 -27.10 2.39
CA ASN A 295 13.78 -26.94 1.93
C ASN A 295 14.77 -26.59 3.05
N ASN A 296 14.29 -26.36 4.29
CA ASN A 296 15.18 -26.00 5.39
C ASN A 296 15.97 -27.22 5.89
N ALA A 297 17.26 -27.24 5.59
CA ALA A 297 18.16 -28.31 6.00
C ALA A 297 18.50 -28.30 7.53
N ASN A 298 18.20 -27.18 8.23
CA ASN A 298 18.51 -27.04 9.64
C ASN A 298 17.39 -27.58 10.56
N LEU A 299 16.22 -27.94 9.99
CA LEU A 299 15.11 -28.50 10.75
C LEU A 299 15.25 -30.02 10.84
N GLY A 300 15.07 -30.57 12.05
CA GLY A 300 14.94 -32.00 12.24
C GLY A 300 13.70 -32.58 11.54
N ALA A 301 13.73 -33.86 11.20
CA ALA A 301 12.66 -34.50 10.43
C ALA A 301 11.28 -34.39 11.11
N GLU A 302 11.22 -34.59 12.44
CA GLU A 302 9.98 -34.50 13.21
C GLU A 302 9.44 -33.06 13.26
N GLU A 303 10.29 -32.07 13.54
CA GLU A 303 9.91 -30.65 13.55
C GLU A 303 9.44 -30.19 12.17
N LYS A 304 10.14 -30.60 11.11
CA LYS A 304 9.76 -30.32 9.73
C LYS A 304 8.39 -30.89 9.41
N ALA A 305 8.14 -32.15 9.75
CA ALA A 305 6.86 -32.80 9.52
C ALA A 305 5.70 -32.11 10.28
N ALA A 306 5.92 -31.72 11.53
CA ALA A 306 4.92 -31.01 12.32
C ALA A 306 4.59 -29.63 11.72
N LYS A 307 5.61 -28.87 11.30
CA LYS A 307 5.39 -27.55 10.66
C LYS A 307 4.68 -27.68 9.31
N LEU A 308 5.05 -28.64 8.48
CA LEU A 308 4.39 -28.88 7.19
C LEU A 308 2.92 -29.25 7.40
N LYS A 309 2.62 -30.14 8.36
CA LYS A 309 1.25 -30.51 8.69
C LYS A 309 0.40 -29.30 9.12
N ALA A 310 0.93 -28.43 9.99
CA ALA A 310 0.23 -27.23 10.42
C ALA A 310 -0.08 -26.29 9.24
N LEU A 311 0.89 -26.08 8.34
CA LEU A 311 0.70 -25.26 7.14
C LEU A 311 -0.32 -25.88 6.16
N ASP A 312 -0.32 -27.22 6.01
CA ASP A 312 -1.29 -27.92 5.16
C ASP A 312 -2.72 -27.81 5.74
N GLU A 313 -2.88 -27.84 7.06
CA GLU A 313 -4.17 -27.62 7.72
C GLU A 313 -4.67 -26.18 7.56
N GLU A 314 -3.78 -25.20 7.63
CA GLU A 314 -4.12 -23.79 7.36
C GLU A 314 -4.50 -23.56 5.90
N LEU A 315 -3.77 -24.14 4.96
CA LEU A 315 -4.08 -24.09 3.53
C LEU A 315 -5.48 -24.69 3.25
N ALA A 316 -5.79 -25.85 3.80
CA ALA A 316 -7.10 -26.48 3.60
C ALA A 316 -8.26 -25.61 4.15
N LYS A 317 -8.08 -24.94 5.29
CA LYS A 317 -9.07 -24.00 5.84
C LYS A 317 -9.26 -22.78 4.92
N LEU A 318 -8.16 -22.27 4.38
CA LEU A 318 -8.18 -21.13 3.49
C LEU A 318 -8.86 -21.45 2.16
N GLU A 319 -8.54 -22.59 1.55
CA GLU A 319 -9.17 -23.07 0.31
C GLU A 319 -10.68 -23.24 0.46
N LYS A 320 -11.12 -23.78 1.60
CA LYS A 320 -12.56 -23.87 1.91
C LYS A 320 -13.21 -22.48 1.95
N ARG A 321 -12.60 -21.51 2.62
CA ARG A 321 -13.11 -20.13 2.67
C ARG A 321 -13.16 -19.46 1.29
N MET A 322 -12.14 -19.70 0.46
CA MET A 322 -12.12 -19.20 -0.92
C MET A 322 -13.27 -19.77 -1.75
N ALA A 323 -13.51 -21.09 -1.67
CA ALA A 323 -14.60 -21.74 -2.36
C ALA A 323 -15.99 -21.24 -1.90
N GLU A 324 -16.18 -21.03 -0.59
CA GLU A 324 -17.42 -20.45 -0.04
C GLU A 324 -17.66 -19.02 -0.55
N ARG A 325 -16.61 -18.22 -0.70
CA ARG A 325 -16.70 -16.86 -1.25
C ARG A 325 -17.08 -16.88 -2.74
N GLU A 326 -16.47 -17.73 -3.52
CA GLU A 326 -16.81 -17.89 -4.95
C GLU A 326 -18.29 -18.26 -5.13
N GLN A 327 -18.80 -19.21 -4.33
CA GLN A 327 -20.20 -19.61 -4.36
C GLN A 327 -21.14 -18.45 -4.01
N LYS A 328 -20.81 -17.65 -2.97
CA LYS A 328 -21.61 -16.47 -2.60
C LYS A 328 -21.61 -15.41 -3.69
N THR A 329 -20.46 -15.18 -4.32
CA THR A 329 -20.34 -14.20 -5.41
C THR A 329 -21.15 -14.64 -6.63
N ALA A 330 -21.11 -15.92 -7.00
CA ALA A 330 -21.90 -16.47 -8.08
C ALA A 330 -23.42 -16.39 -7.79
N ALA A 331 -23.84 -16.67 -6.55
CA ALA A 331 -25.25 -16.59 -6.13
C ALA A 331 -25.79 -15.15 -6.14
N ASN A 332 -24.95 -14.14 -5.93
CA ASN A 332 -25.36 -12.73 -5.96
C ASN A 332 -25.32 -12.10 -7.37
N ALA A 333 -24.73 -12.79 -8.33
CA ALA A 333 -24.61 -12.32 -9.73
C ALA A 333 -25.72 -12.90 -10.66
N GLY A 334 -26.51 -13.88 -10.18
CA GLY A 334 -27.65 -14.45 -10.90
C GLY A 334 -28.99 -13.96 -10.36
#